data_ff93360cca0a75d734f78190a046a434
#
_entry.id   ff93360cca0a75d734f78190a046a434
#
_cell.length_a   1.000
_cell.length_b   1.000
_cell.length_c   1.000
_cell.angle_alpha   90.00
_cell.angle_beta   90.00
_cell.angle_gamma   90.00
#
_symmetry.space_group_name_H-M   'P 1'
#
loop_
_entity.id
_entity.type
_entity.pdbx_description
1 polymer ?
#
loop_
_entity_poly.entity_id
_entity_poly.type
_entity_poly.pdbx_seq_one_letter_code
_entity_poly.pdbx_strand_id
1 'polypeptide(L)'
;MFFKRTLLATALLAASASAMALPTVEVLATGGTIAGAGQSATGTAYTAGKVSVNHLVAAVPALADVANVVPKQVVQIGSQDMTDDVWLKLVKTINNDCNKVDGFVVTHGTDTMEETAYFVHLTAKCSKPIVFVGAMLPSTGLSADGPKNLYNAVVVAASKEARGRGAMVAMDDKIIGARDVIKTNTTAVETFQGANFGTMGHVFNSKVHFANTPDTPHTTKTPFDVSDLDALPKVGIVYNYSNVPAEPLQALLNAGYEGIVTAGVGNGNLHKNLFPVLEKAAKDGVVVVRSSRVPTGSATKDAEIDDAKYGFVAGQYLNPQKARVLLQLGLTKTKDPKKIQEYFDKY
;
A
#
# COMPACT_ATOMS: atom_id res chain seq x y z
N MET A 1 -6.76 23.62 81.98
CA MET A 1 -6.48 24.36 80.76
C MET A 1 -5.68 23.44 79.84
N PHE A 2 -6.34 22.70 78.93
CA PHE A 2 -5.72 21.66 78.11
C PHE A 2 -5.48 22.21 76.71
N PHE A 3 -4.18 22.32 76.30
CA PHE A 3 -3.81 22.63 74.92
C PHE A 3 -3.83 21.33 74.07
N LYS A 4 -4.77 21.23 73.12
CA LYS A 4 -4.74 20.19 72.08
C LYS A 4 -3.77 20.61 71.00
N ARG A 5 -2.72 19.86 70.80
CA ARG A 5 -1.83 19.96 69.63
C ARG A 5 -2.45 19.19 68.50
N THR A 6 -2.91 19.90 67.47
CA THR A 6 -3.38 19.31 66.23
C THR A 6 -2.15 19.11 65.34
N LEU A 7 -1.79 17.84 65.05
CA LEU A 7 -0.82 17.49 64.02
C LEU A 7 -1.53 17.56 62.65
N LEU A 8 -1.14 18.50 61.79
CA LEU A 8 -1.45 18.49 60.36
C LEU A 8 -0.51 17.51 59.70
N ALA A 9 -1.03 16.36 59.28
CA ALA A 9 -0.34 15.43 58.39
C ALA A 9 -0.56 15.91 56.94
N THR A 10 0.44 16.55 56.37
CA THR A 10 0.49 16.92 54.96
C THR A 10 0.82 15.65 54.17
N ALA A 11 -0.20 15.00 53.58
CA ALA A 11 0.02 13.94 52.64
C ALA A 11 0.49 14.57 51.29
N LEU A 12 1.78 14.50 51.01
CA LEU A 12 2.28 14.71 49.66
C LEU A 12 1.79 13.57 48.76
N LEU A 13 0.74 13.80 47.99
CA LEU A 13 0.46 13.00 46.82
C LEU A 13 1.55 13.27 45.76
N ALA A 14 2.56 12.43 45.75
CA ALA A 14 3.46 12.32 44.61
C ALA A 14 2.65 11.76 43.43
N ALA A 15 2.14 12.64 42.59
CA ALA A 15 1.66 12.29 41.28
C ALA A 15 2.89 11.84 40.48
N SER A 16 3.20 10.55 40.53
CA SER A 16 4.12 9.91 39.59
C SER A 16 3.48 10.00 38.21
N ALA A 17 3.81 11.06 37.47
CA ALA A 17 3.63 11.07 36.04
C ALA A 17 4.47 9.89 35.48
N SER A 18 3.83 8.75 35.27
CA SER A 18 4.44 7.67 34.54
C SER A 18 4.79 8.25 33.18
N ALA A 19 6.07 8.55 32.95
CA ALA A 19 6.57 8.86 31.63
C ALA A 19 6.19 7.63 30.76
N MET A 20 5.16 7.76 29.96
CA MET A 20 4.79 6.68 29.03
C MET A 20 5.99 6.50 28.10
N ALA A 21 6.55 5.29 28.08
CA ALA A 21 7.61 4.97 27.15
C ALA A 21 7.16 5.29 25.72
N LEU A 22 8.05 5.87 24.93
CA LEU A 22 7.77 6.14 23.53
C LEU A 22 7.39 4.83 22.81
N PRO A 23 6.43 4.89 21.87
CA PRO A 23 6.07 3.71 21.08
C PRO A 23 7.26 3.24 20.25
N THR A 24 7.37 1.93 20.05
CA THR A 24 8.40 1.34 19.20
C THR A 24 7.86 1.23 17.77
N VAL A 25 8.56 1.86 16.82
CA VAL A 25 8.21 1.83 15.38
C VAL A 25 9.33 1.15 14.61
N GLU A 26 9.02 0.06 13.90
CA GLU A 26 9.97 -0.61 13.00
C GLU A 26 9.92 0.04 11.62
N VAL A 27 11.08 0.47 11.12
CA VAL A 27 11.25 1.03 9.77
C VAL A 27 11.79 -0.07 8.86
N LEU A 28 10.92 -0.62 8.03
CA LEU A 28 11.21 -1.66 7.05
C LEU A 28 11.62 -1.01 5.73
N ALA A 29 12.89 -1.09 5.35
CA ALA A 29 13.37 -0.46 4.13
C ALA A 29 13.38 -1.43 2.95
N THR A 30 12.76 -1.01 1.84
CA THR A 30 12.79 -1.74 0.56
C THR A 30 13.63 -1.03 -0.50
N GLY A 31 14.04 0.23 -0.28
CA GLY A 31 14.81 1.05 -1.21
C GLY A 31 14.05 2.26 -1.73
N GLY A 32 14.08 2.49 -3.04
CA GLY A 32 13.38 3.60 -3.70
C GLY A 32 14.13 4.93 -3.67
N THR A 33 13.45 5.99 -4.13
CA THR A 33 13.99 7.37 -4.24
C THR A 33 14.31 7.98 -2.89
N ILE A 34 13.55 7.68 -1.85
CA ILE A 34 13.81 8.15 -0.49
C ILE A 34 15.21 7.71 0.00
N ALA A 35 15.67 6.54 -0.48
CA ALA A 35 17.01 6.01 -0.29
C ALA A 35 17.91 6.29 -1.51
N GLY A 36 17.53 7.20 -2.40
CA GLY A 36 18.24 7.54 -3.62
C GLY A 36 19.22 8.69 -3.41
N ALA A 37 20.33 8.64 -4.13
CA ALA A 37 21.33 9.70 -4.18
C ALA A 37 21.69 10.05 -5.61
N GLY A 38 21.69 11.35 -5.93
CA GLY A 38 22.13 11.91 -7.20
C GLY A 38 23.47 12.67 -7.05
N GLN A 39 24.08 12.97 -8.17
CA GLN A 39 25.34 13.75 -8.21
C GLN A 39 25.10 15.26 -8.16
N SER A 40 23.89 15.73 -8.46
CA SER A 40 23.54 17.14 -8.52
C SER A 40 22.29 17.43 -7.70
N ALA A 41 22.29 18.54 -6.97
CA ALA A 41 21.13 19.00 -6.20
C ALA A 41 19.96 19.48 -7.08
N THR A 42 20.19 19.84 -8.33
CA THR A 42 19.22 20.33 -9.29
C THR A 42 18.95 19.37 -10.46
N GLY A 43 19.72 18.30 -10.55
CA GLY A 43 19.58 17.29 -11.60
C GLY A 43 18.51 16.25 -11.27
N THR A 44 17.91 15.68 -12.31
CA THR A 44 16.89 14.62 -12.20
C THR A 44 17.51 13.21 -12.16
N ALA A 45 18.80 13.08 -12.48
CA ALA A 45 19.50 11.78 -12.50
C ALA A 45 19.92 11.37 -11.08
N TYR A 46 19.46 10.22 -10.63
CA TYR A 46 19.83 9.61 -9.34
C TYR A 46 19.78 8.08 -9.43
N THR A 47 20.39 7.41 -8.45
CA THR A 47 20.27 5.97 -8.30
C THR A 47 19.42 5.67 -7.08
N ALA A 48 18.31 4.97 -7.27
CA ALA A 48 17.43 4.53 -6.18
C ALA A 48 18.12 3.51 -5.28
N GLY A 49 17.74 3.47 -4.00
CA GLY A 49 18.19 2.43 -3.07
C GLY A 49 19.66 2.47 -2.68
N LYS A 50 20.40 3.58 -2.86
CA LYS A 50 21.81 3.67 -2.48
C LYS A 50 22.08 3.90 -0.99
N VAL A 51 21.10 4.46 -0.29
CA VAL A 51 21.23 4.85 1.13
C VAL A 51 20.64 3.75 2.00
N SER A 52 21.39 3.31 3.01
CA SER A 52 20.91 2.30 3.96
C SER A 52 19.80 2.85 4.88
N VAL A 53 18.98 1.97 5.44
CA VAL A 53 17.93 2.35 6.39
C VAL A 53 18.49 3.08 7.61
N ASN A 54 19.67 2.70 8.12
CA ASN A 54 20.31 3.39 9.25
C ASN A 54 20.64 4.85 8.92
N HIS A 55 21.12 5.13 7.70
CA HIS A 55 21.37 6.48 7.23
C HIS A 55 20.08 7.32 7.08
N LEU A 56 19.02 6.71 6.58
CA LEU A 56 17.71 7.38 6.47
C LEU A 56 17.19 7.82 7.84
N VAL A 57 17.24 6.93 8.82
CA VAL A 57 16.81 7.23 10.20
C VAL A 57 17.71 8.28 10.84
N ALA A 58 19.04 8.16 10.70
CA ALA A 58 20.02 9.11 11.26
C ALA A 58 19.89 10.52 10.63
N ALA A 59 19.41 10.62 9.40
CA ALA A 59 19.20 11.91 8.72
C ALA A 59 18.01 12.72 9.31
N VAL A 60 17.18 12.11 10.17
CA VAL A 60 16.01 12.75 10.80
C VAL A 60 16.07 12.59 12.33
N PRO A 61 16.94 13.34 13.04
CA PRO A 61 17.12 13.19 14.49
C PRO A 61 15.84 13.38 15.31
N ALA A 62 14.91 14.22 14.83
CA ALA A 62 13.62 14.48 15.47
C ALA A 62 12.72 13.22 15.61
N LEU A 63 13.04 12.12 14.95
CA LEU A 63 12.35 10.84 15.15
C LEU A 63 12.45 10.34 16.60
N ALA A 64 13.55 10.63 17.27
CA ALA A 64 13.77 10.23 18.65
C ALA A 64 12.79 10.89 19.65
N ASP A 65 12.17 12.01 19.27
CA ASP A 65 11.15 12.67 20.09
C ASP A 65 9.76 12.03 19.93
N VAL A 66 9.58 11.19 18.89
CA VAL A 66 8.28 10.60 18.52
C VAL A 66 8.20 9.11 18.86
N ALA A 67 9.26 8.36 18.59
CA ALA A 67 9.28 6.91 18.74
C ALA A 67 10.67 6.35 19.01
N ASN A 68 10.73 5.17 19.63
CA ASN A 68 11.90 4.30 19.58
C ASN A 68 11.93 3.62 18.20
N VAL A 69 12.78 4.12 17.30
CA VAL A 69 12.82 3.66 15.90
C VAL A 69 13.79 2.49 15.76
N VAL A 70 13.30 1.38 15.22
CA VAL A 70 14.08 0.16 14.94
C VAL A 70 14.23 0.00 13.42
N PRO A 71 15.39 0.30 12.84
CA PRO A 71 15.60 0.15 11.40
C PRO A 71 15.89 -1.30 10.99
N LYS A 72 15.25 -1.76 9.89
CA LYS A 72 15.44 -3.10 9.34
C LYS A 72 15.43 -3.07 7.82
N GLN A 73 16.49 -3.56 7.18
CA GLN A 73 16.57 -3.66 5.74
C GLN A 73 15.89 -4.96 5.27
N VAL A 74 14.86 -4.84 4.45
CA VAL A 74 14.16 -5.99 3.83
C VAL A 74 14.80 -6.33 2.48
N VAL A 75 14.88 -5.33 1.59
CA VAL A 75 15.58 -5.37 0.30
C VAL A 75 16.10 -3.97 -0.03
N GLN A 76 16.90 -3.83 -1.08
CA GLN A 76 17.44 -2.53 -1.51
C GLN A 76 17.37 -2.40 -3.03
N ILE A 77 16.16 -2.06 -3.53
CA ILE A 77 15.84 -2.02 -4.96
C ILE A 77 15.12 -0.73 -5.35
N GLY A 78 15.09 -0.42 -6.63
CA GLY A 78 14.10 0.48 -7.19
C GLY A 78 12.73 -0.20 -7.23
N SER A 79 11.64 0.53 -7.05
CA SER A 79 10.32 -0.10 -7.00
C SER A 79 9.84 -0.67 -8.34
N GLN A 80 10.42 -0.22 -9.46
CA GLN A 80 10.20 -0.84 -10.78
C GLN A 80 10.67 -2.31 -10.83
N ASP A 81 11.58 -2.71 -9.92
CA ASP A 81 12.12 -4.07 -9.82
C ASP A 81 11.43 -4.89 -8.70
N MET A 82 10.27 -4.42 -8.21
CA MET A 82 9.50 -5.13 -7.18
C MET A 82 8.99 -6.47 -7.72
N THR A 83 9.05 -7.50 -6.87
CA THR A 83 8.62 -8.87 -7.21
C THR A 83 7.63 -9.42 -6.18
N ASP A 84 6.89 -10.45 -6.57
CA ASP A 84 5.99 -11.18 -5.66
C ASP A 84 6.75 -11.76 -4.45
N ASP A 85 8.00 -12.22 -4.63
CA ASP A 85 8.86 -12.73 -3.54
C ASP A 85 9.15 -11.65 -2.49
N VAL A 86 9.40 -10.41 -2.94
CA VAL A 86 9.61 -9.27 -2.03
C VAL A 86 8.34 -8.94 -1.27
N TRP A 87 7.18 -9.00 -1.90
CA TRP A 87 5.89 -8.83 -1.22
C TRP A 87 5.67 -9.89 -0.14
N LEU A 88 5.87 -11.16 -0.47
CA LEU A 88 5.75 -12.26 0.48
C LEU A 88 6.72 -12.09 1.67
N LYS A 89 7.99 -11.75 1.39
CA LYS A 89 9.00 -11.49 2.42
C LYS A 89 8.60 -10.33 3.34
N LEU A 90 8.08 -9.23 2.77
CA LEU A 90 7.65 -8.06 3.53
C LEU A 90 6.50 -8.40 4.48
N VAL A 91 5.47 -9.08 3.99
CA VAL A 91 4.32 -9.49 4.81
C VAL A 91 4.73 -10.48 5.89
N LYS A 92 5.55 -11.47 5.57
CA LYS A 92 6.11 -12.42 6.58
C LYS A 92 6.88 -11.67 7.66
N THR A 93 7.66 -10.64 7.29
CA THR A 93 8.38 -9.79 8.26
C THR A 93 7.42 -9.04 9.17
N ILE A 94 6.41 -8.34 8.61
CA ILE A 94 5.40 -7.60 9.38
C ILE A 94 4.66 -8.53 10.35
N ASN A 95 4.23 -9.70 9.89
CA ASN A 95 3.48 -10.66 10.70
C ASN A 95 4.33 -11.18 11.88
N ASN A 96 5.59 -11.51 11.64
CA ASN A 96 6.53 -12.03 12.66
C ASN A 96 6.89 -10.99 13.73
N ASP A 97 6.90 -9.71 13.36
CA ASP A 97 7.31 -8.63 14.24
C ASP A 97 6.12 -7.86 14.84
N CYS A 98 4.88 -8.20 14.44
CA CYS A 98 3.67 -7.49 14.86
C CYS A 98 3.50 -7.33 16.38
N ASN A 99 3.91 -8.33 17.15
CA ASN A 99 3.80 -8.29 18.63
C ASN A 99 5.00 -7.63 19.31
N LYS A 100 6.05 -7.27 18.56
CA LYS A 100 7.29 -6.69 19.10
C LYS A 100 7.30 -5.16 19.06
N VAL A 101 6.41 -4.58 18.22
CA VAL A 101 6.40 -3.13 17.95
C VAL A 101 4.99 -2.55 18.04
N ASP A 102 4.88 -1.24 18.06
CA ASP A 102 3.61 -0.51 18.09
C ASP A 102 3.12 -0.08 16.70
N GLY A 103 4.01 -0.03 15.72
CA GLY A 103 3.69 0.30 14.34
C GLY A 103 4.85 0.04 13.39
N PHE A 104 4.54 0.06 12.10
CA PHE A 104 5.50 -0.14 11.01
C PHE A 104 5.52 1.06 10.08
N VAL A 105 6.70 1.43 9.63
CA VAL A 105 6.92 2.31 8.48
C VAL A 105 7.62 1.49 7.41
N VAL A 106 7.10 1.49 6.19
CA VAL A 106 7.72 0.83 5.05
C VAL A 106 8.24 1.91 4.09
N THR A 107 9.57 2.08 4.01
CA THR A 107 10.14 2.97 2.98
C THR A 107 10.18 2.25 1.65
N HIS A 108 9.63 2.89 0.61
CA HIS A 108 9.38 2.26 -0.68
C HIS A 108 9.59 3.26 -1.84
N GLY A 109 9.98 2.78 -3.00
CA GLY A 109 9.98 3.60 -4.21
C GLY A 109 8.54 3.88 -4.67
N THR A 110 8.33 5.07 -5.24
CA THR A 110 6.99 5.59 -5.51
C THR A 110 6.26 4.91 -6.67
N ASP A 111 6.99 4.26 -7.61
CA ASP A 111 6.40 3.77 -8.87
C ASP A 111 5.40 2.62 -8.67
N THR A 112 5.68 1.69 -7.75
CA THR A 112 4.81 0.54 -7.45
C THR A 112 4.33 0.51 -6.00
N MET A 113 4.49 1.62 -5.27
CA MET A 113 4.08 1.72 -3.86
C MET A 113 2.60 1.37 -3.66
N GLU A 114 1.72 1.82 -4.54
CA GLU A 114 0.29 1.58 -4.46
C GLU A 114 -0.08 0.09 -4.53
N GLU A 115 0.69 -0.69 -5.32
CA GLU A 115 0.51 -2.14 -5.45
C GLU A 115 0.97 -2.87 -4.20
N THR A 116 2.19 -2.57 -3.72
CA THR A 116 2.76 -3.16 -2.51
C THR A 116 1.92 -2.82 -1.28
N ALA A 117 1.48 -1.55 -1.16
CA ALA A 117 0.63 -1.12 -0.06
C ALA A 117 -0.71 -1.85 -0.05
N TYR A 118 -1.34 -2.05 -1.23
CA TYR A 118 -2.59 -2.78 -1.34
C TYR A 118 -2.41 -4.29 -1.05
N PHE A 119 -1.32 -4.90 -1.52
CA PHE A 119 -0.99 -6.28 -1.18
C PHE A 119 -0.87 -6.47 0.34
N VAL A 120 -0.11 -5.61 1.02
CA VAL A 120 0.06 -5.65 2.48
C VAL A 120 -1.26 -5.38 3.19
N HIS A 121 -2.08 -4.44 2.68
CA HIS A 121 -3.41 -4.13 3.21
C HIS A 121 -4.33 -5.34 3.26
N LEU A 122 -4.23 -6.22 2.26
CA LEU A 122 -5.06 -7.43 2.17
C LEU A 122 -4.46 -8.65 2.91
N THR A 123 -3.15 -8.71 3.12
CA THR A 123 -2.49 -9.94 3.55
C THR A 123 -1.83 -9.88 4.93
N ALA A 124 -1.50 -8.70 5.45
CA ALA A 124 -0.91 -8.57 6.77
C ALA A 124 -1.88 -9.06 7.86
N LYS A 125 -1.41 -9.93 8.75
CA LYS A 125 -2.17 -10.43 9.91
C LYS A 125 -1.80 -9.65 11.17
N CYS A 126 -1.76 -8.32 11.03
CA CYS A 126 -1.35 -7.38 12.05
C CYS A 126 -2.35 -6.22 12.14
N SER A 127 -2.77 -5.85 13.35
CA SER A 127 -3.68 -4.73 13.61
C SER A 127 -2.97 -3.42 13.95
N LYS A 128 -1.62 -3.45 14.00
CA LYS A 128 -0.81 -2.26 14.22
C LYS A 128 -0.82 -1.35 12.97
N PRO A 129 -0.58 -0.05 13.10
CA PRO A 129 -0.42 0.82 11.95
C PRO A 129 0.69 0.32 11.01
N ILE A 130 0.42 0.31 9.70
CA ILE A 130 1.40 0.00 8.66
C ILE A 130 1.39 1.18 7.69
N VAL A 131 2.47 1.95 7.64
CA VAL A 131 2.53 3.22 6.92
C VAL A 131 3.63 3.17 5.86
N PHE A 132 3.24 3.21 4.60
CA PHE A 132 4.16 3.33 3.48
C PHE A 132 4.58 4.78 3.29
N VAL A 133 5.84 4.97 2.91
CA VAL A 133 6.43 6.28 2.68
C VAL A 133 7.49 6.22 1.60
N GLY A 134 7.59 7.27 0.81
CA GLY A 134 8.60 7.44 -0.22
C GLY A 134 9.06 8.89 -0.32
N ALA A 135 9.74 9.19 -1.41
CA ALA A 135 10.09 10.54 -1.81
C ALA A 135 10.04 10.68 -3.32
N MET A 136 9.67 11.85 -3.80
CA MET A 136 9.72 12.19 -5.22
C MET A 136 11.05 12.81 -5.61
N LEU A 137 11.75 13.42 -4.66
CA LEU A 137 13.07 14.01 -4.83
C LEU A 137 14.13 13.14 -4.14
N PRO A 138 15.30 12.90 -4.76
CA PRO A 138 16.39 12.17 -4.11
C PRO A 138 16.90 12.93 -2.88
N SER A 139 17.52 12.23 -1.93
CA SER A 139 18.01 12.80 -0.67
C SER A 139 19.03 13.93 -0.86
N THR A 140 19.70 13.98 -2.00
CA THR A 140 20.65 15.04 -2.41
C THR A 140 19.99 16.21 -3.13
N GLY A 141 18.69 16.12 -3.44
CA GLY A 141 17.95 17.15 -4.18
C GLY A 141 17.67 18.39 -3.35
N LEU A 142 17.54 19.53 -4.03
CA LEU A 142 17.12 20.78 -3.39
C LEU A 142 15.69 20.61 -2.87
N SER A 143 15.46 20.93 -1.60
CA SER A 143 14.17 20.71 -0.91
C SER A 143 13.66 19.27 -0.93
N ALA A 144 14.55 18.29 -0.79
CA ALA A 144 14.19 16.87 -0.72
C ALA A 144 13.02 16.63 0.26
N ASP A 145 11.96 15.95 -0.23
CA ASP A 145 10.74 15.68 0.53
C ASP A 145 10.85 14.47 1.48
N GLY A 146 11.85 13.61 1.26
CA GLY A 146 12.04 12.37 2.01
C GLY A 146 12.11 12.50 3.53
N PRO A 147 12.93 13.41 4.09
CA PRO A 147 13.04 13.58 5.54
C PRO A 147 11.73 13.93 6.23
N LYS A 148 10.95 14.87 5.67
CA LYS A 148 9.64 15.25 6.21
C LYS A 148 8.62 14.12 6.07
N ASN A 149 8.60 13.45 4.92
CA ASN A 149 7.72 12.31 4.69
C ASN A 149 8.00 11.17 5.68
N LEU A 150 9.28 10.84 5.91
CA LEU A 150 9.68 9.82 6.90
C LEU A 150 9.26 10.20 8.32
N TYR A 151 9.48 11.45 8.71
CA TYR A 151 9.03 11.95 10.01
C TYR A 151 7.52 11.79 10.18
N ASN A 152 6.73 12.25 9.22
CA ASN A 152 5.29 12.13 9.24
C ASN A 152 4.81 10.68 9.29
N ALA A 153 5.45 9.79 8.53
CA ALA A 153 5.12 8.37 8.54
C ALA A 153 5.34 7.73 9.92
N VAL A 154 6.43 8.10 10.61
CA VAL A 154 6.69 7.64 11.98
C VAL A 154 5.67 8.21 12.96
N VAL A 155 5.29 9.49 12.84
CA VAL A 155 4.21 10.10 13.65
C VAL A 155 2.90 9.32 13.47
N VAL A 156 2.54 8.96 12.25
CA VAL A 156 1.33 8.15 11.97
C VAL A 156 1.46 6.74 12.56
N ALA A 157 2.60 6.07 12.34
CA ALA A 157 2.83 4.71 12.83
C ALA A 157 2.85 4.61 14.36
N ALA A 158 3.30 5.66 15.04
CA ALA A 158 3.30 5.80 16.50
C ALA A 158 1.92 6.11 17.09
N SER A 159 0.98 6.60 16.27
CA SER A 159 -0.33 7.05 16.73
C SER A 159 -1.28 5.88 17.03
N LYS A 160 -1.91 5.92 18.21
CA LYS A 160 -2.97 4.97 18.56
C LYS A 160 -4.21 5.10 17.64
N GLU A 161 -4.46 6.30 17.11
CA GLU A 161 -5.58 6.58 16.21
C GLU A 161 -5.41 5.93 14.84
N ALA A 162 -4.19 5.59 14.44
CA ALA A 162 -3.90 4.89 13.19
C ALA A 162 -4.12 3.37 13.25
N ARG A 163 -4.35 2.81 14.45
CA ARG A 163 -4.62 1.37 14.62
C ARG A 163 -5.94 0.96 13.98
N GLY A 164 -5.96 -0.21 13.34
CA GLY A 164 -7.16 -0.76 12.71
C GLY A 164 -7.62 -0.04 11.46
N ARG A 165 -6.73 0.75 10.80
CA ARG A 165 -7.02 1.45 9.54
C ARG A 165 -6.39 0.79 8.30
N GLY A 166 -5.79 -0.41 8.47
CA GLY A 166 -5.10 -1.12 7.39
C GLY A 166 -3.75 -0.50 7.05
N ALA A 167 -3.25 -0.82 5.85
CA ALA A 167 -2.07 -0.14 5.33
C ALA A 167 -2.45 1.23 4.75
N MET A 168 -1.58 2.20 4.97
CA MET A 168 -1.75 3.59 4.54
C MET A 168 -0.50 4.09 3.86
N VAL A 169 -0.62 5.10 3.02
CA VAL A 169 0.51 5.86 2.45
C VAL A 169 0.53 7.24 3.08
N ALA A 170 1.67 7.64 3.65
CA ALA A 170 1.89 8.98 4.21
C ALA A 170 2.90 9.74 3.34
N MET A 171 2.42 10.67 2.55
CA MET A 171 3.21 11.50 1.63
C MET A 171 2.63 12.90 1.58
N ASP A 172 3.49 13.92 1.51
CA ASP A 172 3.08 15.32 1.34
C ASP A 172 2.01 15.75 2.37
N ASP A 173 2.25 15.45 3.66
CA ASP A 173 1.35 15.70 4.80
C ASP A 173 -0.01 14.96 4.74
N LYS A 174 -0.31 14.20 3.68
CA LYS A 174 -1.55 13.44 3.50
C LYS A 174 -1.40 12.00 3.98
N ILE A 175 -2.49 11.44 4.48
CA ILE A 175 -2.62 10.02 4.81
C ILE A 175 -3.72 9.45 3.92
N ILE A 176 -3.35 8.48 3.08
CA ILE A 176 -4.25 7.92 2.08
C ILE A 176 -4.32 6.40 2.27
N GLY A 177 -5.52 5.83 2.20
CA GLY A 177 -5.72 4.39 2.33
C GLY A 177 -5.13 3.61 1.14
N ALA A 178 -4.50 2.46 1.42
CA ALA A 178 -3.84 1.66 0.39
C ALA A 178 -4.77 1.20 -0.74
N ARG A 179 -6.07 1.00 -0.46
CA ARG A 179 -7.05 0.65 -1.48
C ARG A 179 -7.25 1.75 -2.52
N ASP A 180 -7.22 3.02 -2.09
CA ASP A 180 -7.60 4.17 -2.93
C ASP A 180 -6.42 4.98 -3.47
N VAL A 181 -5.24 4.87 -2.85
CA VAL A 181 -4.07 5.65 -3.23
C VAL A 181 -3.60 5.32 -4.65
N ILE A 182 -3.32 6.35 -5.46
CA ILE A 182 -2.67 6.24 -6.78
C ILE A 182 -1.58 7.30 -6.95
N LYS A 183 -0.56 6.97 -7.76
CA LYS A 183 0.44 7.91 -8.22
C LYS A 183 -0.09 8.63 -9.46
N THR A 184 -0.48 9.91 -9.31
CA THR A 184 -1.15 10.67 -10.39
C THR A 184 -0.22 11.50 -11.25
N ASN A 185 1.02 11.70 -10.81
CA ASN A 185 2.01 12.55 -11.51
C ASN A 185 3.38 11.86 -11.49
N THR A 186 4.14 12.02 -12.55
CA THR A 186 5.45 11.39 -12.72
C THR A 186 6.56 12.04 -11.89
N THR A 187 6.45 13.33 -11.56
CA THR A 187 7.54 14.14 -10.97
C THR A 187 7.12 15.03 -9.81
N ALA A 188 5.85 15.46 -9.72
CA ALA A 188 5.40 16.37 -8.68
C ALA A 188 5.46 15.72 -7.29
N VAL A 189 5.86 16.47 -6.26
CA VAL A 189 5.89 16.01 -4.87
C VAL A 189 4.48 15.62 -4.41
N GLU A 190 3.47 16.40 -4.79
CA GLU A 190 2.05 16.12 -4.55
C GLU A 190 1.48 15.07 -5.51
N THR A 191 2.14 13.94 -5.68
CA THR A 191 1.76 12.93 -6.67
C THR A 191 0.73 11.91 -6.19
N PHE A 192 0.70 11.61 -4.88
CA PHE A 192 -0.21 10.62 -4.35
C PHE A 192 -1.57 11.22 -3.98
N GLN A 193 -2.61 10.65 -4.53
CA GLN A 193 -4.00 11.07 -4.31
C GLN A 193 -4.87 9.85 -4.01
N GLY A 194 -5.95 10.07 -3.26
CA GLY A 194 -7.05 9.10 -3.18
C GLY A 194 -7.90 9.23 -4.44
N ALA A 195 -7.92 8.17 -5.24
CA ALA A 195 -8.52 8.21 -6.58
C ALA A 195 -10.04 8.45 -6.57
N ASN A 196 -10.75 7.79 -5.66
CA ASN A 196 -12.22 7.78 -5.64
C ASN A 196 -12.80 8.26 -4.31
N PHE A 197 -12.12 8.03 -3.18
CA PHE A 197 -12.64 8.25 -1.83
C PHE A 197 -11.84 9.30 -1.05
N GLY A 198 -10.75 9.80 -1.63
CA GLY A 198 -9.97 10.91 -1.12
C GLY A 198 -9.03 10.56 0.02
N THR A 199 -8.62 11.57 0.75
CA THR A 199 -7.64 11.50 1.83
C THR A 199 -8.30 11.01 3.12
N MET A 200 -7.65 10.08 3.83
CA MET A 200 -8.12 9.62 5.14
C MET A 200 -7.83 10.63 6.25
N GLY A 201 -6.76 11.38 6.13
CA GLY A 201 -6.33 12.33 7.14
C GLY A 201 -5.07 13.09 6.74
N HIS A 202 -4.57 13.88 7.66
CA HIS A 202 -3.37 14.71 7.49
C HIS A 202 -2.48 14.65 8.73
N VAL A 203 -1.19 14.92 8.53
CA VAL A 203 -0.25 15.21 9.62
C VAL A 203 -0.01 16.72 9.65
N PHE A 204 -0.31 17.34 10.77
CA PHE A 204 -0.09 18.76 10.98
C PHE A 204 0.45 19.02 12.39
N ASN A 205 1.51 19.83 12.51
CA ASN A 205 2.18 20.10 13.80
C ASN A 205 2.52 18.82 14.58
N SER A 206 3.08 17.82 13.90
CA SER A 206 3.43 16.51 14.48
C SER A 206 2.25 15.77 15.11
N LYS A 207 1.03 16.07 14.69
CA LYS A 207 -0.20 15.40 15.12
C LYS A 207 -0.94 14.83 13.92
N VAL A 208 -1.55 13.67 14.15
CA VAL A 208 -2.38 12.99 13.16
C VAL A 208 -3.82 13.48 13.30
N HIS A 209 -4.46 13.78 12.17
CA HIS A 209 -5.87 14.19 12.11
C HIS A 209 -6.57 13.31 11.07
N PHE A 210 -7.34 12.33 11.52
CA PHE A 210 -8.17 11.50 10.65
C PHE A 210 -9.55 12.08 10.48
N ALA A 211 -10.01 12.18 9.22
CA ALA A 211 -11.38 12.53 8.84
C ALA A 211 -12.21 11.29 8.47
N ASN A 212 -11.57 10.28 7.87
CA ASN A 212 -12.22 9.09 7.34
C ASN A 212 -11.60 7.82 7.89
N THR A 213 -12.40 6.74 7.91
CA THR A 213 -11.95 5.38 8.25
C THR A 213 -12.33 4.45 7.11
N PRO A 214 -11.46 3.50 6.67
CA PRO A 214 -11.86 2.51 5.69
C PRO A 214 -13.02 1.67 6.23
N ASP A 215 -14.04 1.47 5.42
CA ASP A 215 -15.19 0.62 5.71
C ASP A 215 -15.03 -0.80 5.15
N THR A 216 -14.07 -1.00 4.23
CA THR A 216 -13.76 -2.31 3.65
C THR A 216 -12.88 -3.14 4.57
N PRO A 217 -13.08 -4.47 4.63
CA PRO A 217 -12.23 -5.35 5.45
C PRO A 217 -10.78 -5.35 4.95
N HIS A 218 -9.86 -5.37 5.89
CA HIS A 218 -8.42 -5.36 5.62
C HIS A 218 -7.64 -6.17 6.67
N THR A 219 -6.37 -6.39 6.44
CA THR A 219 -5.41 -7.03 7.35
C THR A 219 -5.96 -8.31 8.00
N THR A 220 -6.20 -8.29 9.31
CA THR A 220 -6.70 -9.45 10.06
C THR A 220 -8.14 -9.88 9.70
N LYS A 221 -8.88 -9.04 8.95
CA LYS A 221 -10.28 -9.28 8.58
C LYS A 221 -10.45 -9.83 7.16
N THR A 222 -9.35 -10.14 6.45
CA THR A 222 -9.38 -10.76 5.13
C THR A 222 -9.11 -12.25 5.19
N PRO A 223 -9.58 -13.05 4.22
CA PRO A 223 -9.26 -14.47 4.12
C PRO A 223 -7.87 -14.75 3.53
N PHE A 224 -7.17 -13.72 3.04
CA PHE A 224 -5.91 -13.87 2.34
C PHE A 224 -4.77 -14.03 3.35
N ASP A 225 -4.30 -15.25 3.52
CA ASP A 225 -3.11 -15.59 4.27
C ASP A 225 -2.05 -16.10 3.30
N VAL A 226 -0.88 -15.47 3.34
CA VAL A 226 0.26 -15.78 2.46
C VAL A 226 1.46 -16.32 3.23
N SER A 227 1.29 -16.66 4.50
CA SER A 227 2.39 -17.09 5.38
C SER A 227 3.10 -18.33 4.85
N ASP A 228 2.34 -19.28 4.29
CA ASP A 228 2.85 -20.55 3.78
C ASP A 228 3.06 -20.56 2.27
N LEU A 229 2.90 -19.41 1.59
CA LEU A 229 3.10 -19.33 0.16
C LEU A 229 4.56 -19.02 -0.20
N ASP A 230 5.06 -19.73 -1.19
CA ASP A 230 6.37 -19.48 -1.81
C ASP A 230 6.24 -18.72 -3.14
N ALA A 231 5.06 -18.73 -3.77
CA ALA A 231 4.78 -18.00 -5.00
C ALA A 231 3.31 -17.60 -5.09
N LEU A 232 3.01 -16.62 -5.92
CA LEU A 232 1.65 -16.19 -6.26
C LEU A 232 1.24 -16.72 -7.64
N PRO A 233 -0.06 -16.92 -7.90
CA PRO A 233 -0.58 -17.26 -9.22
C PRO A 233 -0.18 -16.24 -10.28
N LYS A 234 0.09 -16.69 -11.50
CA LYS A 234 0.45 -15.81 -12.62
C LYS A 234 -0.77 -15.02 -13.10
N VAL A 235 -0.75 -13.71 -12.94
CA VAL A 235 -1.78 -12.79 -13.44
C VAL A 235 -1.12 -11.70 -14.28
N GLY A 236 -1.60 -11.53 -15.51
CA GLY A 236 -1.10 -10.52 -16.44
C GLY A 236 -2.09 -9.37 -16.64
N ILE A 237 -1.58 -8.20 -17.04
CA ILE A 237 -2.39 -7.05 -17.43
C ILE A 237 -2.29 -6.87 -18.95
N VAL A 238 -3.44 -6.70 -19.62
CA VAL A 238 -3.51 -6.39 -21.04
C VAL A 238 -4.12 -5.01 -21.23
N TYR A 239 -3.33 -4.11 -21.82
CA TYR A 239 -3.72 -2.73 -22.05
C TYR A 239 -4.56 -2.59 -23.32
N ASN A 240 -5.75 -1.97 -23.19
CA ASN A 240 -6.64 -1.70 -24.33
C ASN A 240 -6.40 -0.30 -24.90
N TYR A 241 -6.35 -0.21 -26.22
CA TYR A 241 -6.22 1.03 -26.99
C TYR A 241 -6.80 0.83 -28.40
N SER A 242 -6.93 1.92 -29.17
CA SER A 242 -7.45 1.85 -30.54
C SER A 242 -6.63 0.87 -31.39
N ASN A 243 -7.32 -0.07 -32.02
CA ASN A 243 -6.71 -1.11 -32.86
C ASN A 243 -5.70 -2.02 -32.11
N VAL A 244 -5.91 -2.28 -30.83
CA VAL A 244 -5.05 -3.18 -30.06
C VAL A 244 -5.05 -4.58 -30.70
N PRO A 245 -3.87 -5.21 -30.90
CA PRO A 245 -3.77 -6.58 -31.39
C PRO A 245 -4.00 -7.60 -30.27
N ALA A 246 -4.34 -8.84 -30.65
CA ALA A 246 -4.58 -9.92 -29.68
C ALA A 246 -3.30 -10.68 -29.26
N GLU A 247 -2.20 -10.51 -29.96
CA GLU A 247 -0.95 -11.25 -29.77
C GLU A 247 -0.36 -11.12 -28.35
N PRO A 248 -0.31 -9.94 -27.71
CA PRO A 248 0.19 -9.83 -26.32
C PRO A 248 -0.66 -10.66 -25.35
N LEU A 249 -1.99 -10.66 -25.50
CA LEU A 249 -2.90 -11.48 -24.69
C LEU A 249 -2.63 -12.98 -24.94
N GLN A 250 -2.51 -13.38 -26.21
CA GLN A 250 -2.26 -14.78 -26.56
C GLN A 250 -0.91 -15.26 -26.02
N ALA A 251 0.12 -14.40 -26.00
CA ALA A 251 1.42 -14.73 -25.41
C ALA A 251 1.33 -15.01 -23.91
N LEU A 252 0.56 -14.21 -23.16
CA LEU A 252 0.32 -14.46 -21.74
C LEU A 252 -0.40 -15.80 -21.51
N LEU A 253 -1.44 -16.08 -22.28
CA LEU A 253 -2.18 -17.33 -22.19
C LEU A 253 -1.30 -18.55 -22.50
N ASN A 254 -0.48 -18.47 -23.56
CA ASN A 254 0.47 -19.51 -23.92
C ASN A 254 1.56 -19.72 -22.85
N ALA A 255 1.91 -18.70 -22.08
CA ALA A 255 2.84 -18.77 -20.95
C ALA A 255 2.20 -19.29 -19.65
N GLY A 256 0.94 -19.73 -19.70
CA GLY A 256 0.24 -20.36 -18.59
C GLY A 256 -0.21 -19.37 -17.50
N TYR A 257 -0.57 -18.14 -17.89
CA TYR A 257 -1.19 -17.21 -16.95
C TYR A 257 -2.59 -17.69 -16.56
N GLU A 258 -2.89 -17.69 -15.29
CA GLU A 258 -4.14 -18.20 -14.69
C GLU A 258 -5.21 -17.11 -14.57
N GLY A 259 -4.79 -15.86 -14.62
CA GLY A 259 -5.66 -14.69 -14.59
C GLY A 259 -5.20 -13.60 -15.54
N ILE A 260 -6.16 -12.91 -16.13
CA ILE A 260 -5.94 -11.75 -16.99
C ILE A 260 -6.77 -10.58 -16.47
N VAL A 261 -6.10 -9.45 -16.24
CA VAL A 261 -6.76 -8.17 -16.00
C VAL A 261 -6.68 -7.33 -17.25
N THR A 262 -7.79 -6.79 -17.71
CA THR A 262 -7.78 -5.85 -18.83
C THR A 262 -7.78 -4.41 -18.32
N ALA A 263 -6.82 -3.60 -18.77
CA ALA A 263 -6.88 -2.14 -18.64
C ALA A 263 -7.77 -1.60 -19.77
N GLY A 264 -9.09 -1.78 -19.63
CA GLY A 264 -10.09 -1.43 -20.62
C GLY A 264 -10.19 0.07 -20.89
N VAL A 265 -10.94 0.45 -21.92
CA VAL A 265 -11.26 1.84 -22.22
C VAL A 265 -12.61 2.21 -21.60
N GLY A 266 -12.81 3.49 -21.25
CA GLY A 266 -14.06 3.95 -20.63
C GLY A 266 -14.44 3.08 -19.42
N ASN A 267 -15.63 2.53 -19.39
CA ASN A 267 -16.16 1.65 -18.32
C ASN A 267 -15.65 0.20 -18.41
N GLY A 268 -14.36 0.02 -18.66
CA GLY A 268 -13.75 -1.31 -18.79
C GLY A 268 -14.07 -2.02 -20.10
N ASN A 269 -14.39 -1.28 -21.17
CA ASN A 269 -14.75 -1.84 -22.46
C ASN A 269 -13.54 -2.47 -23.17
N LEU A 270 -13.83 -3.49 -23.97
CA LEU A 270 -12.86 -4.31 -24.67
C LEU A 270 -12.93 -4.09 -26.16
N HIS A 271 -11.78 -4.02 -26.82
CA HIS A 271 -11.71 -3.99 -28.27
C HIS A 271 -12.12 -5.33 -28.85
N LYS A 272 -12.81 -5.28 -29.99
CA LYS A 272 -13.31 -6.48 -30.71
C LYS A 272 -12.24 -7.55 -30.97
N ASN A 273 -10.98 -7.18 -31.15
CA ASN A 273 -9.88 -8.12 -31.38
C ASN A 273 -9.53 -8.96 -30.15
N LEU A 274 -9.71 -8.40 -28.93
CA LEU A 274 -9.39 -9.10 -27.68
C LEU A 274 -10.55 -9.97 -27.20
N PHE A 275 -11.77 -9.55 -27.49
CA PHE A 275 -12.99 -10.13 -26.91
C PHE A 275 -13.11 -11.65 -27.15
N PRO A 276 -12.96 -12.17 -28.38
CA PRO A 276 -13.08 -13.61 -28.62
C PRO A 276 -11.99 -14.44 -27.91
N VAL A 277 -10.79 -13.88 -27.78
CA VAL A 277 -9.67 -14.55 -27.09
C VAL A 277 -9.92 -14.60 -25.60
N LEU A 278 -10.44 -13.52 -24.99
CA LEU A 278 -10.80 -13.47 -23.58
C LEU A 278 -11.99 -14.38 -23.26
N GLU A 279 -13.01 -14.41 -24.14
CA GLU A 279 -14.16 -15.31 -23.98
C GLU A 279 -13.71 -16.79 -24.00
N LYS A 280 -12.81 -17.15 -24.95
CA LYS A 280 -12.23 -18.48 -24.97
C LYS A 280 -11.43 -18.79 -23.73
N ALA A 281 -10.56 -17.87 -23.29
CA ALA A 281 -9.74 -18.02 -22.09
C ALA A 281 -10.60 -18.25 -20.84
N ALA A 282 -11.70 -17.50 -20.69
CA ALA A 282 -12.65 -17.69 -19.59
C ALA A 282 -13.31 -19.09 -19.62
N LYS A 283 -13.71 -19.57 -20.81
CA LYS A 283 -14.24 -20.94 -20.99
C LYS A 283 -13.19 -22.02 -20.65
N ASP A 284 -11.92 -21.74 -20.90
CA ASP A 284 -10.80 -22.63 -20.60
C ASP A 284 -10.34 -22.53 -19.11
N GLY A 285 -11.03 -21.75 -18.27
CA GLY A 285 -10.79 -21.66 -16.84
C GLY A 285 -9.78 -20.59 -16.40
N VAL A 286 -9.39 -19.68 -17.30
CA VAL A 286 -8.63 -18.46 -16.94
C VAL A 286 -9.61 -17.41 -16.42
N VAL A 287 -9.31 -16.83 -15.26
CA VAL A 287 -10.17 -15.78 -14.69
C VAL A 287 -9.88 -14.44 -15.36
N VAL A 288 -10.89 -13.84 -15.96
CA VAL A 288 -10.79 -12.54 -16.65
C VAL A 288 -11.44 -11.45 -15.81
N VAL A 289 -10.66 -10.42 -15.45
CA VAL A 289 -11.14 -9.24 -14.74
C VAL A 289 -11.11 -8.03 -15.66
N ARG A 290 -12.23 -7.34 -15.80
CA ARG A 290 -12.34 -6.09 -16.52
C ARG A 290 -12.10 -4.92 -15.57
N SER A 291 -10.98 -4.24 -15.71
CA SER A 291 -10.68 -2.95 -15.08
C SER A 291 -10.59 -1.87 -16.16
N SER A 292 -10.27 -0.66 -15.79
CA SER A 292 -10.16 0.45 -16.73
C SER A 292 -8.79 1.16 -16.63
N ARG A 293 -8.28 1.64 -17.76
CA ARG A 293 -7.14 2.56 -17.81
C ARG A 293 -7.50 3.99 -17.37
N VAL A 294 -8.82 4.28 -17.24
CA VAL A 294 -9.28 5.55 -16.67
C VAL A 294 -8.96 5.54 -15.17
N PRO A 295 -8.29 6.57 -14.63
CA PRO A 295 -7.73 6.50 -13.28
C PRO A 295 -8.77 6.54 -12.16
N THR A 296 -9.99 6.98 -12.42
CA THR A 296 -11.08 7.15 -11.44
C THR A 296 -12.39 6.57 -11.96
N GLY A 297 -13.29 6.27 -11.05
CA GLY A 297 -14.59 5.67 -11.37
C GLY A 297 -14.54 4.13 -11.30
N SER A 298 -15.68 3.51 -11.50
CA SER A 298 -15.88 2.06 -11.41
C SER A 298 -15.96 1.42 -12.79
N ALA A 299 -15.27 0.29 -12.99
CA ALA A 299 -15.61 -0.64 -14.07
C ALA A 299 -16.84 -1.42 -13.62
N THR A 300 -18.02 -0.97 -14.07
CA THR A 300 -19.32 -1.42 -13.59
C THR A 300 -19.66 -2.83 -14.10
N LYS A 301 -20.17 -3.67 -13.21
CA LYS A 301 -20.64 -5.01 -13.53
C LYS A 301 -21.89 -4.96 -14.41
N ASP A 302 -21.95 -5.85 -15.40
CA ASP A 302 -23.11 -6.06 -16.30
C ASP A 302 -23.62 -4.74 -16.92
N ALA A 303 -22.68 -3.85 -17.36
CA ALA A 303 -23.03 -2.60 -18.02
C ALA A 303 -23.10 -2.79 -19.55
N GLU A 304 -22.09 -2.30 -20.32
CA GLU A 304 -22.03 -2.51 -21.76
C GLU A 304 -21.62 -3.95 -22.14
N ILE A 305 -20.93 -4.63 -21.22
CA ILE A 305 -20.54 -6.04 -21.36
C ILE A 305 -21.32 -6.84 -20.30
N ASP A 306 -21.98 -7.89 -20.74
CA ASP A 306 -22.66 -8.86 -19.88
C ASP A 306 -21.62 -9.82 -19.27
N ASP A 307 -21.09 -9.45 -18.09
CA ASP A 307 -20.05 -10.20 -17.40
C ASP A 307 -20.51 -11.61 -17.04
N ALA A 308 -21.78 -11.76 -16.64
CA ALA A 308 -22.36 -13.04 -16.25
C ALA A 308 -22.38 -14.02 -17.43
N LYS A 309 -22.71 -13.53 -18.65
CA LYS A 309 -22.74 -14.32 -19.87
C LYS A 309 -21.37 -14.85 -20.27
N TYR A 310 -20.33 -14.03 -20.13
CA TYR A 310 -18.98 -14.35 -20.58
C TYR A 310 -18.09 -14.95 -19.49
N GLY A 311 -18.56 -14.99 -18.25
CA GLY A 311 -17.79 -15.43 -17.10
C GLY A 311 -16.68 -14.47 -16.71
N PHE A 312 -16.84 -13.18 -17.02
CA PHE A 312 -15.93 -12.12 -16.63
C PHE A 312 -16.24 -11.58 -15.23
N VAL A 313 -15.28 -10.90 -14.64
CA VAL A 313 -15.37 -10.24 -13.35
C VAL A 313 -15.20 -8.74 -13.55
N ALA A 314 -16.06 -7.95 -12.97
CA ALA A 314 -15.94 -6.49 -12.97
C ALA A 314 -14.96 -6.03 -11.88
N GLY A 315 -13.96 -5.23 -12.25
CA GLY A 315 -12.89 -4.77 -11.37
C GLY A 315 -13.29 -3.65 -10.41
N GLN A 316 -14.52 -3.17 -10.51
CA GLN A 316 -15.06 -2.09 -9.67
C GLN A 316 -14.14 -0.85 -9.66
N TYR A 317 -13.84 -0.31 -8.48
CA TYR A 317 -12.98 0.87 -8.31
C TYR A 317 -11.48 0.58 -8.36
N LEU A 318 -11.06 -0.67 -8.58
CA LEU A 318 -9.64 -1.01 -8.61
C LEU A 318 -9.05 -0.73 -10.00
N ASN A 319 -7.98 0.06 -10.03
CA ASN A 319 -7.18 0.20 -11.24
C ASN A 319 -6.53 -1.13 -11.63
N PRO A 320 -6.02 -1.29 -12.86
CA PRO A 320 -5.55 -2.59 -13.36
C PRO A 320 -4.48 -3.26 -12.48
N GLN A 321 -3.54 -2.50 -11.94
CA GLN A 321 -2.47 -3.03 -11.11
C GLN A 321 -2.97 -3.54 -9.75
N LYS A 322 -3.91 -2.86 -9.11
CA LYS A 322 -4.53 -3.35 -7.86
C LYS A 322 -5.52 -4.47 -8.12
N ALA A 323 -6.26 -4.42 -9.24
CA ALA A 323 -7.09 -5.55 -9.67
C ALA A 323 -6.24 -6.81 -9.88
N ARG A 324 -5.01 -6.67 -10.43
CA ARG A 324 -4.04 -7.77 -10.52
C ARG A 324 -3.69 -8.33 -9.15
N VAL A 325 -3.38 -7.49 -8.18
CA VAL A 325 -3.07 -7.90 -6.80
C VAL A 325 -4.22 -8.69 -6.19
N LEU A 326 -5.45 -8.18 -6.27
CA LEU A 326 -6.62 -8.86 -5.70
C LEU A 326 -6.90 -10.19 -6.43
N LEU A 327 -6.75 -10.23 -7.75
CA LEU A 327 -6.94 -11.46 -8.52
C LEU A 327 -5.88 -12.52 -8.17
N GLN A 328 -4.60 -12.15 -8.03
CA GLN A 328 -3.56 -13.08 -7.55
C GLN A 328 -3.94 -13.71 -6.21
N LEU A 329 -4.38 -12.90 -5.26
CA LEU A 329 -4.82 -13.37 -3.95
C LEU A 329 -6.09 -14.22 -4.04
N GLY A 330 -7.06 -13.83 -4.84
CA GLY A 330 -8.28 -14.59 -5.08
C GLY A 330 -8.01 -15.97 -5.66
N LEU A 331 -7.09 -16.07 -6.62
CA LEU A 331 -6.69 -17.32 -7.25
C LEU A 331 -5.99 -18.30 -6.30
N THR A 332 -5.43 -17.83 -5.18
CA THR A 332 -4.96 -18.72 -4.10
C THR A 332 -6.09 -19.47 -3.39
N LYS A 333 -7.33 -19.03 -3.58
CA LYS A 333 -8.53 -19.57 -2.89
C LYS A 333 -9.48 -20.28 -3.87
N THR A 334 -9.67 -19.72 -5.07
CA THR A 334 -10.67 -20.24 -6.02
C THR A 334 -10.40 -19.74 -7.44
N LYS A 335 -10.86 -20.50 -8.45
CA LYS A 335 -10.95 -20.07 -9.85
C LYS A 335 -12.40 -19.81 -10.28
N ASP A 336 -13.38 -19.90 -9.38
CA ASP A 336 -14.79 -19.61 -9.66
C ASP A 336 -14.97 -18.09 -9.85
N PRO A 337 -15.34 -17.62 -11.07
CA PRO A 337 -15.53 -16.20 -11.33
C PRO A 337 -16.54 -15.52 -10.42
N LYS A 338 -17.59 -16.24 -9.98
CA LYS A 338 -18.60 -15.70 -9.07
C LYS A 338 -18.02 -15.40 -7.69
N LYS A 339 -17.20 -16.30 -7.15
CA LYS A 339 -16.51 -16.07 -5.87
C LYS A 339 -15.42 -15.03 -5.99
N ILE A 340 -14.75 -14.94 -7.13
CA ILE A 340 -13.79 -13.86 -7.39
C ILE A 340 -14.55 -12.52 -7.44
N GLN A 341 -15.73 -12.43 -8.10
CA GLN A 341 -16.53 -11.22 -8.09
C GLN A 341 -16.89 -10.77 -6.66
N GLU A 342 -17.26 -11.69 -5.77
CA GLU A 342 -17.52 -11.36 -4.36
C GLU A 342 -16.31 -10.70 -3.68
N TYR A 343 -15.06 -11.09 -4.05
CA TYR A 343 -13.87 -10.41 -3.56
C TYR A 343 -13.76 -8.99 -4.12
N PHE A 344 -14.03 -8.77 -5.41
CA PHE A 344 -14.00 -7.44 -6.02
C PHE A 344 -15.12 -6.52 -5.52
N ASP A 345 -16.26 -7.08 -5.14
CA ASP A 345 -17.37 -6.32 -4.54
C ASP A 345 -17.07 -5.91 -3.08
N LYS A 346 -16.14 -6.63 -2.42
CA LYS A 346 -15.89 -6.47 -0.99
C LYS A 346 -14.59 -5.73 -0.67
N TYR A 347 -13.53 -5.93 -1.44
CA TYR A 347 -12.18 -5.46 -1.20
C TYR A 347 -11.77 -4.42 -2.26
#